data_ba4fabe4cad09f7a3a983760e5c5e71e
#
_entry.id   ba4fabe4cad09f7a3a983760e5c5e71e
#
_cell.length_a   1.000
_cell.length_b   1.000
_cell.length_c   1.000
_cell.angle_alpha   90.00
_cell.angle_beta   90.00
_cell.angle_gamma   90.00
#
_symmetry.space_group_name_H-M   'P 1'
#
loop_
_entity.id
_entity.type
_entity.pdbx_description
1 polymer ?
#
loop_
_entity_poly.entity_id
_entity_poly.type
_entity_poly.pdbx_seq_one_letter_code
_entity_poly.pdbx_strand_id
1 'polypeptide(L)'
;MCIRDRNRDIPLSELKNTLRSVAEIIRNRGFDVTPLRKWVAETVDADKVCNSDTDFFIVTYSLSDRQELELRASDLSRDELCDMLLASAYLPAFRLEKLGGKYYADGGVQDVVPIHALVEDGCKDIIALRIFGFGIEKRFRIPDDVHVTTIGPTVDLGNILNFDAEQSRRNMRLGYFDAQRVLYGLYG
;
A
#
# COMPACT_ATOMS: atom_id res chain seq x y z
N MET A 1 5.08 -8.19 27.97
CA MET A 1 3.86 -7.38 27.84
C MET A 1 2.84 -8.25 27.11
N CYS A 2 1.83 -8.76 27.83
CA CYS A 2 0.84 -9.73 27.33
C CYS A 2 -0.04 -9.10 26.25
N ILE A 3 -0.06 -9.69 25.06
CA ILE A 3 -1.08 -9.44 24.06
C ILE A 3 -2.35 -10.13 24.55
N ARG A 4 -3.26 -9.37 25.10
CA ARG A 4 -4.57 -9.86 25.56
C ARG A 4 -5.47 -9.95 24.31
N ASP A 5 -5.85 -11.19 23.95
CA ASP A 5 -6.89 -11.50 22.99
C ASP A 5 -8.08 -10.57 23.14
N ARG A 6 -8.32 -9.74 22.13
CA ARG A 6 -9.59 -9.04 21.97
C ARG A 6 -10.50 -9.92 21.11
N ASN A 7 -11.19 -10.85 21.77
CA ASN A 7 -12.41 -11.44 21.23
C ASN A 7 -13.39 -10.29 21.00
N ARG A 8 -13.43 -9.70 19.81
CA ARG A 8 -14.54 -8.84 19.36
C ARG A 8 -15.61 -9.80 18.86
N ASP A 9 -16.73 -9.88 19.58
CA ASP A 9 -17.95 -10.45 19.03
C ASP A 9 -18.35 -9.62 17.81
N ILE A 10 -18.03 -10.11 16.62
CA ILE A 10 -18.40 -9.49 15.35
C ILE A 10 -19.93 -9.55 15.26
N PRO A 11 -20.66 -8.44 15.12
CA PRO A 11 -22.11 -8.47 14.98
C PRO A 11 -22.53 -9.38 13.84
N LEU A 12 -23.57 -10.16 14.02
CA LEU A 12 -24.11 -11.09 13.01
C LEU A 12 -24.43 -10.42 11.67
N SER A 13 -24.75 -9.11 11.70
CA SER A 13 -24.95 -8.29 10.50
C SER A 13 -23.65 -8.05 9.72
N GLU A 14 -22.54 -7.81 10.40
CA GLU A 14 -21.22 -7.65 9.75
C GLU A 14 -20.73 -8.99 9.20
N LEU A 15 -20.94 -10.08 9.94
CA LEU A 15 -20.57 -11.42 9.47
C LEU A 15 -21.34 -11.79 8.19
N LYS A 16 -22.65 -11.47 8.13
CA LYS A 16 -23.47 -11.72 6.92
C LYS A 16 -23.00 -10.87 5.74
N ASN A 17 -22.66 -9.60 5.95
CA ASN A 17 -22.15 -8.73 4.89
C ASN A 17 -20.78 -9.20 4.40
N THR A 18 -19.89 -9.60 5.31
CA THR A 18 -18.59 -10.17 4.96
C THR A 18 -18.74 -11.47 4.17
N LEU A 19 -19.61 -12.38 4.61
CA LEU A 19 -19.88 -13.65 3.89
C LEU A 19 -20.49 -13.40 2.52
N ARG A 20 -21.37 -12.42 2.37
CA ARG A 20 -21.96 -12.05 1.08
C ARG A 20 -20.89 -11.49 0.14
N SER A 21 -20.04 -10.60 0.62
CA SER A 21 -18.91 -10.06 -0.15
C SER A 21 -17.92 -11.14 -0.55
N VAL A 22 -17.57 -12.07 0.36
CA VAL A 22 -16.71 -13.22 0.03
C VAL A 22 -17.37 -14.14 -1.01
N ALA A 23 -18.67 -14.40 -0.90
CA ALA A 23 -19.41 -15.20 -1.89
C ALA A 23 -19.47 -14.51 -3.27
N GLU A 24 -19.59 -13.19 -3.31
CA GLU A 24 -19.53 -12.41 -4.57
C GLU A 24 -18.11 -12.42 -5.18
N ILE A 25 -17.07 -12.28 -4.37
CA ILE A 25 -15.67 -12.40 -4.81
C ILE A 25 -15.42 -13.78 -5.42
N ILE A 26 -15.86 -14.86 -4.75
CA ILE A 26 -15.70 -16.24 -5.24
C ILE A 26 -16.48 -16.44 -6.54
N ARG A 27 -17.72 -15.95 -6.61
CA ARG A 27 -18.59 -16.08 -7.80
C ARG A 27 -18.04 -15.32 -9.00
N ASN A 28 -17.47 -14.13 -8.80
CA ASN A 28 -16.97 -13.25 -9.85
C ASN A 28 -15.47 -13.41 -10.12
N ARG A 29 -14.82 -14.38 -9.48
CA ARG A 29 -13.36 -14.59 -9.56
C ARG A 29 -12.54 -13.36 -9.15
N GLY A 30 -13.01 -12.58 -8.19
CA GLY A 30 -12.41 -11.36 -7.67
C GLY A 30 -13.15 -10.08 -8.05
N PHE A 31 -12.77 -8.96 -7.42
CA PHE A 31 -13.31 -7.65 -7.73
C PHE A 31 -12.80 -7.17 -9.11
N ASP A 32 -13.68 -6.52 -9.86
CA ASP A 32 -13.33 -5.88 -11.11
C ASP A 32 -12.41 -4.67 -10.87
N VAL A 33 -11.26 -4.67 -11.51
CA VAL A 33 -10.26 -3.58 -11.40
C VAL A 33 -10.43 -2.50 -12.47
N THR A 34 -11.37 -2.67 -13.40
CA THR A 34 -11.62 -1.70 -14.47
C THR A 34 -11.88 -0.27 -13.97
N PRO A 35 -12.69 -0.06 -12.89
CA PRO A 35 -12.90 1.27 -12.34
C PRO A 35 -11.62 1.90 -11.79
N LEU A 36 -10.78 1.11 -11.11
CA LEU A 36 -9.51 1.58 -10.57
C LEU A 36 -8.53 1.94 -11.69
N ARG A 37 -8.42 1.09 -12.72
CA ARG A 37 -7.60 1.35 -13.91
C ARG A 37 -7.99 2.66 -14.58
N LYS A 38 -9.29 2.87 -14.80
CA LYS A 38 -9.82 4.09 -15.39
C LYS A 38 -9.49 5.31 -14.54
N TRP A 39 -9.70 5.20 -13.23
CA TRP A 39 -9.39 6.29 -12.30
C TRP A 39 -7.90 6.65 -12.29
N VAL A 40 -7.00 5.69 -12.29
CA VAL A 40 -5.55 5.92 -12.39
C VAL A 40 -5.22 6.66 -13.69
N ALA A 41 -5.73 6.18 -14.84
CA ALA A 41 -5.47 6.77 -16.13
C ALA A 41 -6.02 8.21 -16.29
N GLU A 42 -7.13 8.54 -15.61
CA GLU A 42 -7.74 9.86 -15.64
C GLU A 42 -7.13 10.84 -14.61
N THR A 43 -6.55 10.34 -13.53
CA THR A 43 -6.08 11.18 -12.41
C THR A 43 -4.57 11.40 -12.43
N VAL A 44 -3.81 10.40 -12.88
CA VAL A 44 -2.34 10.46 -12.89
C VAL A 44 -1.86 11.17 -14.15
N ASP A 45 -1.18 12.30 -13.95
CA ASP A 45 -0.43 12.97 -15.01
C ASP A 45 0.92 12.26 -15.16
N ALA A 46 0.95 11.23 -16.00
CA ALA A 46 2.12 10.39 -16.17
C ALA A 46 3.34 11.16 -16.68
N ASP A 47 3.14 12.21 -17.51
CA ASP A 47 4.25 13.05 -17.99
C ASP A 47 4.90 13.81 -16.82
N LYS A 48 4.10 14.36 -15.91
CA LYS A 48 4.64 15.04 -14.74
C LYS A 48 5.38 14.09 -13.80
N VAL A 49 4.88 12.86 -13.64
CA VAL A 49 5.53 11.87 -12.77
C VAL A 49 6.86 11.42 -13.39
N CYS A 50 6.86 11.02 -14.66
CA CYS A 50 8.06 10.51 -15.34
C CYS A 50 9.14 11.59 -15.53
N ASN A 51 8.77 12.87 -15.63
CA ASN A 51 9.70 13.98 -15.82
C ASN A 51 9.88 14.82 -14.54
N SER A 52 9.54 14.27 -13.37
CA SER A 52 9.73 14.96 -12.09
C SER A 52 11.19 15.00 -11.69
N ASP A 53 11.61 16.12 -11.06
CA ASP A 53 12.91 16.22 -10.39
C ASP A 53 12.98 15.40 -9.09
N THR A 54 11.84 14.86 -8.66
CA THR A 54 11.74 13.97 -7.49
C THR A 54 11.64 12.54 -7.98
N ASP A 55 12.55 11.69 -7.55
CA ASP A 55 12.48 10.26 -7.83
C ASP A 55 11.25 9.63 -7.18
N PHE A 56 10.54 8.83 -7.98
CA PHE A 56 9.38 8.07 -7.52
C PHE A 56 9.58 6.60 -7.84
N PHE A 57 9.52 5.76 -6.80
CA PHE A 57 9.66 4.32 -6.92
C PHE A 57 8.31 3.62 -6.72
N ILE A 58 8.09 2.58 -7.52
CA ILE A 58 6.93 1.70 -7.42
C ILE A 58 7.44 0.30 -7.10
N VAL A 59 6.90 -0.29 -6.03
CA VAL A 59 7.21 -1.67 -5.66
C VAL A 59 6.02 -2.56 -5.95
N THR A 60 6.24 -3.65 -6.67
CA THR A 60 5.24 -4.66 -6.99
C THR A 60 5.88 -6.05 -7.06
N TYR A 61 5.09 -7.10 -7.05
CA TYR A 61 5.56 -8.47 -7.21
C TYR A 61 5.09 -9.07 -8.54
N SER A 62 6.02 -9.42 -9.42
CA SER A 62 5.69 -10.17 -10.64
C SER A 62 5.39 -11.62 -10.32
N LEU A 63 4.11 -12.02 -10.41
CA LEU A 63 3.69 -13.42 -10.29
C LEU A 63 4.21 -14.27 -11.45
N SER A 64 4.35 -13.66 -12.64
CA SER A 64 4.83 -14.34 -13.83
C SER A 64 6.31 -14.68 -13.73
N ASP A 65 7.13 -13.76 -13.24
CA ASP A 65 8.58 -13.91 -13.14
C ASP A 65 9.02 -14.36 -11.74
N ARG A 66 8.09 -14.37 -10.75
CA ARG A 66 8.32 -14.76 -9.35
C ARG A 66 9.37 -13.91 -8.66
N GLN A 67 9.35 -12.62 -8.92
CA GLN A 67 10.30 -11.67 -8.34
C GLN A 67 9.63 -10.36 -7.96
N GLU A 68 10.21 -9.71 -6.96
CA GLU A 68 9.91 -8.33 -6.62
C GLU A 68 10.49 -7.39 -7.67
N LEU A 69 9.76 -6.35 -8.00
CA LEU A 69 10.19 -5.30 -8.91
C LEU A 69 10.14 -3.98 -8.17
N GLU A 70 11.27 -3.29 -8.18
CA GLU A 70 11.42 -1.90 -7.74
C GLU A 70 11.67 -1.07 -8.99
N LEU A 71 10.72 -0.25 -9.34
CA LEU A 71 10.71 0.45 -10.62
C LEU A 71 10.79 1.95 -10.36
N ARG A 72 11.76 2.61 -10.96
CA ARG A 72 11.84 4.08 -10.99
C ARG A 72 10.87 4.59 -12.06
N ALA A 73 10.02 5.54 -11.72
CA ALA A 73 9.00 6.05 -12.63
C ALA A 73 9.58 6.73 -13.88
N SER A 74 10.73 7.37 -13.76
CA SER A 74 11.44 7.99 -14.90
C SER A 74 11.89 7.00 -15.97
N ASP A 75 12.00 5.72 -15.62
CA ASP A 75 12.45 4.65 -16.54
C ASP A 75 11.26 4.00 -17.27
N LEU A 76 10.03 4.40 -16.95
CA LEU A 76 8.80 3.84 -17.47
C LEU A 76 8.18 4.74 -18.54
N SER A 77 7.54 4.13 -19.53
CA SER A 77 6.60 4.82 -20.40
C SER A 77 5.31 5.16 -19.66
N ARG A 78 4.49 6.06 -20.23
CA ARG A 78 3.19 6.45 -19.64
C ARG A 78 2.28 5.28 -19.33
N ASP A 79 2.16 4.36 -20.29
CA ASP A 79 1.28 3.19 -20.16
C ASP A 79 1.82 2.22 -19.12
N GLU A 80 3.14 1.99 -19.10
CA GLU A 80 3.81 1.17 -18.10
C GLU A 80 3.67 1.76 -16.70
N LEU A 81 3.80 3.09 -16.53
CA LEU A 81 3.60 3.73 -15.24
C LEU A 81 2.20 3.45 -14.69
N CYS A 82 1.16 3.65 -15.51
CA CYS A 82 -0.23 3.39 -15.10
C CYS A 82 -0.45 1.92 -14.76
N ASP A 83 0.09 1.01 -15.54
CA ASP A 83 0.02 -0.42 -15.29
C ASP A 83 0.76 -0.81 -14.00
N MET A 84 1.94 -0.24 -13.73
CA MET A 84 2.72 -0.55 -12.52
C MET A 84 2.12 0.08 -11.26
N LEU A 85 1.51 1.25 -11.34
CA LEU A 85 0.71 1.82 -10.24
C LEU A 85 -0.47 0.91 -9.88
N LEU A 86 -1.16 0.38 -10.89
CA LEU A 86 -2.23 -0.60 -10.68
C LEU A 86 -1.68 -1.91 -10.11
N ALA A 87 -0.54 -2.38 -10.60
CA ALA A 87 0.14 -3.59 -10.13
C ALA A 87 0.53 -3.50 -8.66
N SER A 88 1.05 -2.34 -8.23
CA SER A 88 1.43 -2.07 -6.83
C SER A 88 0.24 -2.06 -5.86
N ALA A 89 -0.98 -1.88 -6.37
CA ALA A 89 -2.22 -1.92 -5.59
C ALA A 89 -3.05 -3.20 -5.85
N TYR A 90 -2.46 -4.22 -6.48
CA TYR A 90 -3.19 -5.41 -6.91
C TYR A 90 -3.39 -6.42 -5.77
N LEU A 91 -4.40 -6.17 -4.95
CA LEU A 91 -4.75 -7.00 -3.80
C LEU A 91 -5.21 -8.40 -4.23
N PRO A 92 -5.00 -9.44 -3.39
CA PRO A 92 -5.44 -10.81 -3.68
C PRO A 92 -6.95 -10.97 -3.91
N ALA A 93 -7.75 -9.99 -3.46
CA ALA A 93 -9.19 -9.96 -3.66
C ALA A 93 -9.61 -9.48 -5.06
N PHE A 94 -8.71 -8.95 -5.86
CA PHE A 94 -8.99 -8.47 -7.21
C PHE A 94 -8.97 -9.60 -8.23
N ARG A 95 -9.81 -9.45 -9.28
CA ARG A 95 -9.79 -10.38 -10.41
C ARG A 95 -8.45 -10.22 -11.15
N LEU A 96 -7.68 -11.31 -11.20
CA LEU A 96 -6.35 -11.30 -11.77
C LEU A 96 -6.40 -11.07 -13.29
N GLU A 97 -5.82 -9.99 -13.76
CA GLU A 97 -5.70 -9.61 -15.16
C GLU A 97 -4.23 -9.36 -15.53
N LYS A 98 -3.93 -9.48 -16.81
CA LYS A 98 -2.57 -9.18 -17.29
C LYS A 98 -2.38 -7.67 -17.47
N LEU A 99 -1.27 -7.17 -16.97
CA LEU A 99 -0.75 -5.83 -17.19
C LEU A 99 0.53 -5.98 -18.01
N GLY A 100 0.64 -5.33 -19.16
CA GLY A 100 1.79 -5.51 -20.05
C GLY A 100 2.10 -6.98 -20.40
N GLY A 101 1.08 -7.86 -20.42
CA GLY A 101 1.24 -9.29 -20.73
C GLY A 101 1.59 -10.19 -19.53
N LYS A 102 1.88 -9.66 -18.34
CA LYS A 102 2.27 -10.39 -17.13
C LYS A 102 1.23 -10.22 -16.02
N TYR A 103 1.28 -11.12 -15.03
CA TYR A 103 0.48 -11.04 -13.81
C TYR A 103 1.31 -10.47 -12.68
N TYR A 104 0.67 -9.63 -11.86
CA TYR A 104 1.28 -8.96 -10.72
C TYR A 104 0.45 -9.13 -9.45
N ALA A 105 1.07 -8.84 -8.32
CA ALA A 105 0.44 -8.68 -7.02
C ALA A 105 1.00 -7.45 -6.33
N ASP A 106 0.25 -6.92 -5.37
CA ASP A 106 0.67 -5.83 -4.49
C ASP A 106 2.08 -6.08 -3.93
N GLY A 107 2.93 -5.06 -3.94
CA GLY A 107 4.30 -5.15 -3.42
C GLY A 107 4.35 -5.54 -1.94
N GLY A 108 3.33 -5.20 -1.17
CA GLY A 108 3.19 -5.58 0.24
C GLY A 108 3.15 -7.09 0.49
N VAL A 109 2.94 -7.92 -0.53
CA VAL A 109 3.07 -9.39 -0.42
C VAL A 109 4.49 -9.77 0.00
N GLN A 110 5.51 -9.02 -0.42
CA GLN A 110 6.93 -9.26 -0.12
C GLN A 110 7.51 -8.24 0.85
N ASP A 111 7.19 -6.95 0.68
CA ASP A 111 7.64 -5.89 1.57
C ASP A 111 6.61 -4.75 1.63
N VAL A 112 6.00 -4.57 2.79
CA VAL A 112 5.01 -3.51 3.03
C VAL A 112 5.62 -2.14 3.26
N VAL A 113 6.94 -2.06 3.56
CA VAL A 113 7.66 -0.80 3.78
C VAL A 113 9.05 -0.90 3.14
N PRO A 114 9.16 -0.70 1.82
CA PRO A 114 10.37 -0.97 1.05
C PRO A 114 11.46 0.11 1.25
N ILE A 115 11.97 0.23 2.48
CA ILE A 115 13.03 1.20 2.85
C ILE A 115 14.31 0.94 2.05
N HIS A 116 14.59 -0.32 1.73
CA HIS A 116 15.80 -0.73 1.03
C HIS A 116 15.94 -0.04 -0.34
N ALA A 117 14.85 0.14 -1.09
CA ALA A 117 14.86 0.85 -2.36
C ALA A 117 15.44 2.28 -2.24
N LEU A 118 15.04 3.00 -1.19
CA LEU A 118 15.54 4.35 -0.93
C LEU A 118 16.99 4.36 -0.43
N VAL A 119 17.37 3.37 0.37
CA VAL A 119 18.75 3.23 0.86
C VAL A 119 19.70 2.92 -0.30
N GLU A 120 19.31 2.04 -1.21
CA GLU A 120 20.08 1.70 -2.42
C GLU A 120 20.20 2.89 -3.37
N ASP A 121 19.18 3.76 -3.43
CA ASP A 121 19.22 5.03 -4.17
C ASP A 121 20.05 6.13 -3.47
N GLY A 122 20.56 5.86 -2.26
CA GLY A 122 21.47 6.75 -1.54
C GLY A 122 20.81 7.69 -0.54
N CYS A 123 19.52 7.56 -0.26
CA CYS A 123 18.82 8.33 0.76
C CYS A 123 19.39 8.06 2.14
N LYS A 124 19.67 9.12 2.91
CA LYS A 124 20.21 9.02 4.27
C LYS A 124 19.18 9.36 5.34
N ASP A 125 18.21 10.20 5.03
CA ASP A 125 17.11 10.55 5.92
C ASP A 125 15.80 10.08 5.29
N ILE A 126 15.15 9.10 5.93
CA ILE A 126 13.97 8.42 5.40
C ILE A 126 12.81 8.57 6.38
N ILE A 127 11.64 8.94 5.90
CA ILE A 127 10.40 8.89 6.67
C ILE A 127 9.60 7.68 6.21
N ALA A 128 9.42 6.70 7.10
CA ALA A 128 8.64 5.50 6.85
C ALA A 128 7.21 5.66 7.41
N LEU A 129 6.22 5.71 6.53
CA LEU A 129 4.81 5.76 6.93
C LEU A 129 4.25 4.34 7.01
N ARG A 130 3.80 3.91 8.19
CA ARG A 130 3.26 2.57 8.45
C ARG A 130 1.78 2.65 8.77
N ILE A 131 0.97 1.89 8.08
CA ILE A 131 -0.48 1.79 8.32
C ILE A 131 -0.92 0.40 8.81
N PHE A 132 0.04 -0.50 9.07
CA PHE A 132 -0.19 -1.88 9.52
C PHE A 132 -1.18 -2.66 8.64
N GLY A 133 -0.96 -2.58 7.32
CA GLY A 133 -1.69 -3.37 6.32
C GLY A 133 -1.31 -4.86 6.35
N PHE A 134 -1.96 -5.64 5.48
CA PHE A 134 -1.57 -7.03 5.25
C PHE A 134 -0.29 -7.09 4.42
N GLY A 135 0.63 -7.98 4.82
CA GLY A 135 1.84 -8.26 4.07
C GLY A 135 3.01 -8.65 4.95
N ILE A 136 4.14 -8.80 4.32
CA ILE A 136 5.40 -9.15 4.98
C ILE A 136 6.23 -7.88 5.09
N GLU A 137 6.93 -7.70 6.19
CA GLU A 137 7.98 -6.69 6.32
C GLU A 137 9.31 -7.41 6.25
N LYS A 138 10.10 -7.12 5.22
CA LYS A 138 11.45 -7.64 5.10
C LYS A 138 12.33 -7.07 6.20
N ARG A 139 13.13 -7.94 6.82
CA ARG A 139 14.20 -7.49 7.70
C ARG A 139 15.36 -7.01 6.84
N PHE A 140 15.52 -5.72 6.78
CA PHE A 140 16.64 -5.07 6.13
C PHE A 140 17.57 -4.46 7.18
N ARG A 141 18.90 -4.69 7.03
CA ARG A 141 19.88 -4.04 7.91
C ARG A 141 20.09 -2.61 7.41
N ILE A 142 19.54 -1.66 8.15
CA ILE A 142 19.74 -0.24 7.90
C ILE A 142 21.20 0.10 8.18
N PRO A 143 21.94 0.73 7.23
CA PRO A 143 23.29 1.21 7.46
C PRO A 143 23.35 2.22 8.62
N ASP A 144 24.49 2.27 9.32
CA ASP A 144 24.66 3.12 10.51
C ASP A 144 24.59 4.63 10.20
N ASP A 145 24.76 5.01 8.94
CA ASP A 145 24.71 6.38 8.43
C ASP A 145 23.36 6.76 7.81
N VAL A 146 22.33 5.91 7.99
CA VAL A 146 20.96 6.14 7.51
C VAL A 146 20.01 6.32 8.68
N HIS A 147 19.28 7.41 8.70
CA HIS A 147 18.26 7.72 9.69
C HIS A 147 16.86 7.40 9.18
N VAL A 148 16.13 6.54 9.88
CA VAL A 148 14.74 6.20 9.56
C VAL A 148 13.80 6.68 10.66
N THR A 149 12.98 7.67 10.34
CA THR A 149 11.90 8.14 11.20
C THR A 149 10.61 7.41 10.83
N THR A 150 10.09 6.61 11.76
CA THR A 150 8.84 5.87 11.54
C THR A 150 7.65 6.62 12.10
N ILE A 151 6.64 6.85 11.27
CA ILE A 151 5.33 7.40 11.65
C ILE A 151 4.29 6.29 11.43
N GLY A 152 3.55 5.97 12.48
CA GLY A 152 2.51 4.94 12.43
C GLY A 152 1.35 5.25 13.37
N PRO A 153 0.20 4.63 13.15
CA PRO A 153 -1.00 4.89 13.93
C PRO A 153 -0.83 4.44 15.38
N THR A 154 -1.33 5.26 16.30
CA THR A 154 -1.38 4.95 17.73
C THR A 154 -2.61 4.16 18.13
N VAL A 155 -3.59 4.08 17.23
CA VAL A 155 -4.87 3.41 17.41
C VAL A 155 -5.20 2.53 16.22
N ASP A 156 -6.11 1.59 16.41
CA ASP A 156 -6.62 0.74 15.34
C ASP A 156 -7.37 1.59 14.29
N LEU A 157 -6.93 1.52 13.04
CA LEU A 157 -7.53 2.22 11.90
C LEU A 157 -8.80 1.54 11.37
N GLY A 158 -9.12 0.34 11.83
CA GLY A 158 -10.24 -0.47 11.37
C GLY A 158 -9.89 -1.40 10.21
N ASN A 159 -10.91 -1.90 9.51
CA ASN A 159 -10.72 -2.85 8.42
C ASN A 159 -10.14 -2.14 7.18
N ILE A 160 -9.09 -2.71 6.60
CA ILE A 160 -8.38 -2.19 5.41
C ILE A 160 -9.30 -2.06 4.17
N LEU A 161 -10.34 -2.87 4.07
CA LEU A 161 -11.33 -2.81 2.98
C LEU A 161 -12.58 -2.01 3.36
N ASN A 162 -12.53 -1.23 4.43
CA ASN A 162 -13.61 -0.32 4.79
C ASN A 162 -13.44 1.01 4.07
N PHE A 163 -14.27 1.25 3.05
CA PHE A 163 -14.29 2.49 2.25
C PHE A 163 -15.31 3.51 2.78
N ASP A 164 -15.64 3.46 4.08
CA ASP A 164 -16.51 4.45 4.71
C ASP A 164 -15.84 5.82 4.77
N ALA A 165 -16.55 6.85 4.28
CA ALA A 165 -16.00 8.20 4.15
C ALA A 165 -15.74 8.88 5.49
N GLU A 166 -16.53 8.59 6.53
CA GLU A 166 -16.36 9.16 7.88
C GLU A 166 -15.14 8.53 8.54
N GLN A 167 -15.03 7.20 8.47
CA GLN A 167 -13.85 6.49 8.96
C GLN A 167 -12.57 6.95 8.27
N SER A 168 -12.60 7.15 6.95
CA SER A 168 -11.46 7.65 6.18
C SER A 168 -11.03 9.05 6.64
N ARG A 169 -11.97 9.99 6.82
CA ARG A 169 -11.67 11.34 7.34
C ARG A 169 -11.12 11.30 8.77
N ARG A 170 -11.62 10.41 9.61
CA ARG A 170 -11.10 10.20 10.97
C ARG A 170 -9.67 9.69 10.91
N ASN A 171 -9.38 8.69 10.08
CA ASN A 171 -8.04 8.12 9.92
C ASN A 171 -7.04 9.16 9.37
N MET A 172 -7.44 10.00 8.43
CA MET A 172 -6.62 11.11 7.94
C MET A 172 -6.26 12.10 9.06
N ARG A 173 -7.21 12.48 9.92
CA ARG A 173 -6.92 13.33 11.08
C ARG A 173 -5.97 12.67 12.08
N LEU A 174 -6.17 11.39 12.35
CA LEU A 174 -5.26 10.62 13.22
C LEU A 174 -3.83 10.62 12.66
N GLY A 175 -3.67 10.34 11.37
CA GLY A 175 -2.36 10.37 10.71
C GLY A 175 -1.68 11.74 10.79
N TYR A 176 -2.44 12.83 10.65
CA TYR A 176 -1.93 14.17 10.85
C TYR A 176 -1.36 14.39 12.26
N PHE A 177 -2.10 14.00 13.30
CA PHE A 177 -1.65 14.14 14.70
C PHE A 177 -0.49 13.18 15.03
N ASP A 178 -0.51 11.96 14.51
CA ASP A 178 0.61 11.02 14.68
C ASP A 178 1.89 11.57 14.05
N ALA A 179 1.82 12.18 12.86
CA ALA A 179 2.94 12.85 12.23
C ALA A 179 3.45 14.06 13.05
N GLN A 180 2.54 14.92 13.52
CA GLN A 180 2.90 16.07 14.37
C GLN A 180 3.63 15.63 15.64
N ARG A 181 3.14 14.56 16.27
CA ARG A 181 3.77 14.02 17.48
C ARG A 181 5.19 13.53 17.22
N VAL A 182 5.41 12.79 16.15
CA VAL A 182 6.73 12.22 15.83
C VAL A 182 7.70 13.31 15.37
N LEU A 183 7.27 14.20 14.47
CA LEU A 183 8.16 15.17 13.83
C LEU A 183 8.46 16.38 14.72
N TYR A 184 7.55 16.78 15.59
CA TYR A 184 7.69 17.99 16.42
C TYR A 184 7.69 17.71 17.93
N GLY A 185 7.66 16.46 18.35
CA GLY A 185 7.68 16.09 19.77
C GLY A 185 6.45 16.56 20.55
N LEU A 186 5.33 16.78 19.87
CA LEU A 186 4.10 17.22 20.50
C LEU A 186 3.45 16.02 21.21
N TYR A 187 3.73 15.91 22.50
CA TYR A 187 3.01 15.00 23.39
C TYR A 187 1.74 15.73 23.89
N GLY A 188 0.57 15.28 23.37
CA GLY A 188 -0.70 15.70 23.89
C GLY A 188 -1.07 14.97 25.18
#